data_036cdd218b2b56e00ab3f91b346fed5c
#
_entry.id   036cdd218b2b56e00ab3f91b346fed5c
#
_cell.length_a   1.000
_cell.length_b   1.000
_cell.length_c   1.000
_cell.angle_alpha   90.00
_cell.angle_beta   90.00
_cell.angle_gamma   90.00
#
_symmetry.space_group_name_H-M   'P 1'
#
loop_
_entity.id
_entity.type
_entity.pdbx_description
1 polymer ?
#
loop_
_entity_poly.entity_id
_entity_poly.type
_entity_poly.pdbx_seq_one_letter_code
_entity_poly.pdbx_strand_id
1 'polypeptide(L)'
;MSDNNFVKVFFVQKISEEEFEIESLWCEKFGDHFLIDNIPFVAKNVSSGDIIKATFDEEEKRYYFDDFIENSGKSTIRVYILDKSKREELEKYILENNCEYEGFEQRNIIAINVLKEVDYKPLKNYLDIGESRQFWSYEESCLEHIY
;
A
#
# COMPACT_ATOMS: atom_id res chain seq x y z
N MET A 1 3.15 6.09 -26.53
CA MET A 1 3.37 6.33 -25.15
C MET A 1 4.69 5.74 -24.65
N SER A 2 5.40 6.47 -23.89
CA SER A 2 6.75 6.08 -23.48
C SER A 2 6.74 5.47 -22.07
N ASP A 3 7.29 4.27 -21.94
CA ASP A 3 7.49 3.65 -20.64
C ASP A 3 8.64 4.30 -19.86
N ASN A 4 9.34 5.26 -20.47
CA ASN A 4 10.47 5.93 -19.85
C ASN A 4 10.09 6.77 -18.64
N ASN A 5 8.80 7.07 -18.48
CA ASN A 5 8.32 7.84 -17.34
C ASN A 5 8.15 7.01 -16.08
N PHE A 6 8.14 5.70 -16.20
CA PHE A 6 7.92 4.81 -15.07
C PHE A 6 9.20 4.08 -14.71
N VAL A 7 9.51 4.06 -13.43
CA VAL A 7 10.66 3.34 -12.89
C VAL A 7 10.22 2.60 -11.63
N LYS A 8 10.98 1.57 -11.28
CA LYS A 8 10.78 0.91 -9.99
C LYS A 8 11.63 1.60 -8.95
N VAL A 9 11.02 1.91 -7.80
CA VAL A 9 11.73 2.43 -6.64
C VAL A 9 11.69 1.37 -5.57
N PHE A 10 12.83 1.07 -4.98
CA PHE A 10 12.99 0.02 -3.99
C PHE A 10 12.90 0.60 -2.59
N PHE A 11 12.06 -0.04 -1.77
CA PHE A 11 11.85 0.34 -0.38
C PHE A 11 12.39 -0.77 0.50
N VAL A 12 13.31 -0.43 1.39
CA VAL A 12 13.87 -1.38 2.35
C VAL A 12 13.13 -1.19 3.66
N GLN A 13 12.33 -2.18 4.05
CA GLN A 13 11.50 -2.10 5.24
C GLN A 13 12.06 -3.00 6.32
N LYS A 14 12.37 -2.42 7.48
CA LYS A 14 12.81 -3.18 8.62
C LYS A 14 11.63 -3.93 9.24
N ILE A 15 11.75 -5.24 9.36
CA ILE A 15 10.72 -6.10 9.92
C ILE A 15 11.02 -6.38 11.39
N SER A 16 12.29 -6.64 11.71
CA SER A 16 12.76 -6.87 13.08
C SER A 16 14.19 -6.38 13.19
N GLU A 17 14.85 -6.58 14.32
CA GLU A 17 16.23 -6.14 14.53
C GLU A 17 17.18 -6.62 13.44
N GLU A 18 16.97 -7.84 12.92
CA GLU A 18 17.87 -8.47 11.95
C GLU A 18 17.23 -8.75 10.60
N GLU A 19 15.93 -8.46 10.46
CA GLU A 19 15.21 -8.79 9.24
C GLU A 19 14.75 -7.56 8.48
N PHE A 20 14.97 -7.58 7.16
CA PHE A 20 14.52 -6.54 6.25
C PHE A 20 13.79 -7.18 5.08
N GLU A 21 12.78 -6.51 4.57
CA GLU A 21 12.16 -6.87 3.30
C GLU A 21 12.34 -5.72 2.32
N ILE A 22 12.49 -6.08 1.05
CA ILE A 22 12.61 -5.09 -0.01
C ILE A 22 11.36 -5.22 -0.89
N GLU A 23 10.68 -4.10 -1.08
CA GLU A 23 9.56 -4.01 -2.01
C GLU A 23 9.89 -3.02 -3.09
N SER A 24 9.64 -3.37 -4.36
CA SER A 24 9.77 -2.42 -5.46
C SER A 24 8.39 -1.97 -5.88
N LEU A 25 8.21 -0.66 -5.97
CA LEU A 25 6.95 -0.06 -6.40
C LEU A 25 7.17 0.70 -7.70
N TRP A 26 6.23 0.55 -8.63
CA TRP A 26 6.24 1.37 -9.83
C TRP A 26 5.97 2.82 -9.44
N CYS A 27 6.78 3.72 -9.95
CA CYS A 27 6.61 5.15 -9.72
C CYS A 27 6.70 5.87 -11.06
N GLU A 28 5.93 6.94 -11.19
CA GLU A 28 6.01 7.84 -12.32
C GLU A 28 6.95 8.97 -11.98
N LYS A 29 7.87 9.30 -12.88
CA LYS A 29 8.75 10.45 -12.70
C LYS A 29 7.92 11.74 -12.72
N PHE A 30 8.12 12.58 -11.73
CA PHE A 30 7.35 13.78 -11.52
C PHE A 30 8.32 14.94 -11.20
N GLY A 31 8.86 15.57 -12.25
CA GLY A 31 9.93 16.54 -12.08
C GLY A 31 11.16 15.87 -11.49
N ASP A 32 11.68 16.40 -10.40
CA ASP A 32 12.80 15.81 -9.67
C ASP A 32 12.37 14.75 -8.66
N HIS A 33 11.10 14.47 -8.61
CA HIS A 33 10.51 13.53 -7.64
C HIS A 33 9.86 12.35 -8.35
N PHE A 34 9.19 11.51 -7.56
CA PHE A 34 8.55 10.29 -8.07
C PHE A 34 7.18 10.17 -7.43
N LEU A 35 6.19 9.78 -8.24
CA LEU A 35 4.82 9.57 -7.76
C LEU A 35 4.57 8.07 -7.71
N ILE A 36 4.21 7.55 -6.54
CA ILE A 36 3.96 6.11 -6.35
C ILE A 36 2.69 5.71 -7.13
N ASP A 37 2.82 4.68 -7.97
CA ASP A 37 1.72 4.18 -8.81
C ASP A 37 1.40 2.72 -8.53
N ASN A 38 1.55 2.32 -7.29
CA ASN A 38 1.21 0.97 -6.80
C ASN A 38 0.62 1.08 -5.41
N ILE A 39 -0.11 0.04 -5.01
CA ILE A 39 -0.56 -0.10 -3.62
C ILE A 39 0.51 -0.90 -2.89
N PRO A 40 1.16 -0.36 -1.84
CA PRO A 40 2.24 -1.07 -1.15
C PRO A 40 1.75 -2.29 -0.37
N PHE A 41 2.51 -3.39 -0.45
CA PHE A 41 2.26 -4.58 0.37
C PHE A 41 3.16 -4.65 1.60
N VAL A 42 4.34 -4.04 1.54
CA VAL A 42 5.36 -4.14 2.59
C VAL A 42 5.76 -2.78 3.12
N ALA A 43 6.03 -1.82 2.24
CA ALA A 43 6.45 -0.48 2.64
C ALA A 43 5.39 0.19 3.51
N LYS A 44 5.83 0.81 4.61
CA LYS A 44 4.95 1.47 5.58
C LYS A 44 4.98 2.97 5.42
N ASN A 45 3.90 3.63 5.83
CA ASN A 45 3.77 5.09 5.85
C ASN A 45 3.82 5.72 4.46
N VAL A 46 3.54 4.95 3.43
CA VAL A 46 3.41 5.45 2.05
C VAL A 46 2.17 4.84 1.41
N SER A 47 1.58 5.57 0.49
CA SER A 47 0.39 5.13 -0.24
C SER A 47 0.53 5.46 -1.71
N SER A 48 -0.30 4.83 -2.53
CA SER A 48 -0.39 5.15 -3.95
C SER A 48 -0.69 6.64 -4.13
N GLY A 49 -0.02 7.27 -5.07
CA GLY A 49 -0.17 8.70 -5.32
C GLY A 49 0.71 9.61 -4.48
N ASP A 50 1.41 9.07 -3.47
CA ASP A 50 2.35 9.86 -2.68
C ASP A 50 3.53 10.29 -3.54
N ILE A 51 4.06 11.48 -3.25
CA ILE A 51 5.25 11.99 -3.92
C ILE A 51 6.44 11.77 -3.01
N ILE A 52 7.49 11.18 -3.57
CA ILE A 52 8.70 10.81 -2.83
C ILE A 52 9.94 11.24 -3.58
N LYS A 53 11.05 11.25 -2.85
CA LYS A 53 12.37 11.43 -3.37
C LYS A 53 13.06 10.07 -3.40
N ALA A 54 13.79 9.79 -4.48
CA ALA A 54 14.53 8.55 -4.62
C ALA A 54 15.93 8.84 -5.12
N THR A 55 16.89 8.02 -4.72
CA THR A 55 18.30 8.15 -5.10
C THR A 55 18.68 6.95 -5.95
N PHE A 56 19.39 7.21 -7.05
CA PHE A 56 19.85 6.17 -7.94
C PHE A 56 21.17 5.58 -7.44
N ASP A 57 21.21 4.25 -7.30
CA ASP A 57 22.39 3.52 -6.90
C ASP A 57 23.13 3.07 -8.16
N GLU A 58 24.32 3.60 -8.38
CA GLU A 58 25.12 3.33 -9.59
C GLU A 58 25.62 1.88 -9.67
N GLU A 59 25.88 1.26 -8.54
CA GLU A 59 26.36 -0.13 -8.50
C GLU A 59 25.26 -1.12 -8.83
N GLU A 60 24.09 -0.94 -8.19
CA GLU A 60 22.97 -1.86 -8.37
C GLU A 60 22.07 -1.47 -9.54
N LYS A 61 22.28 -0.26 -10.08
CA LYS A 61 21.50 0.24 -11.21
C LYS A 61 20.00 0.31 -10.92
N ARG A 62 19.65 0.81 -9.73
CA ARG A 62 18.25 0.94 -9.32
C ARG A 62 18.07 2.15 -8.40
N TYR A 63 16.81 2.61 -8.33
CA TYR A 63 16.44 3.69 -7.42
C TYR A 63 16.03 3.13 -6.07
N TYR A 64 16.44 3.81 -5.00
CA TYR A 64 16.01 3.52 -3.63
C TYR A 64 15.25 4.70 -3.06
N PHE A 65 14.21 4.42 -2.29
CA PHE A 65 13.49 5.45 -1.54
C PHE A 65 14.46 6.23 -0.66
N ASP A 66 14.37 7.54 -0.73
CA ASP A 66 15.22 8.45 0.05
C ASP A 66 14.40 9.21 1.07
N ASP A 67 13.36 9.92 0.63
CA ASP A 67 12.58 10.74 1.54
C ASP A 67 11.14 10.90 1.06
N PHE A 68 10.27 11.19 2.00
CA PHE A 68 8.87 11.46 1.73
C PHE A 68 8.69 12.95 1.45
N ILE A 69 7.93 13.30 0.42
CA ILE A 69 7.72 14.70 0.03
C ILE A 69 6.29 15.15 0.34
N GLU A 70 5.30 14.45 -0.18
CA GLU A 70 3.90 14.89 -0.06
C GLU A 70 2.96 13.69 -0.10
N ASN A 71 1.97 13.65 0.81
CA ASN A 71 0.99 12.58 0.78
C ASN A 71 -0.11 12.89 -0.23
N SER A 72 -0.72 11.82 -0.76
CA SER A 72 -1.83 11.91 -1.70
C SER A 72 -3.17 12.15 -1.02
N GLY A 73 -3.22 11.96 0.28
CA GLY A 73 -4.47 11.91 1.04
C GLY A 73 -5.11 10.54 1.05
N LYS A 74 -4.52 9.56 0.34
CA LYS A 74 -5.02 8.20 0.32
C LYS A 74 -4.44 7.41 1.48
N SER A 75 -5.21 6.43 1.97
CA SER A 75 -4.75 5.53 3.02
C SER A 75 -4.48 4.14 2.46
N THR A 76 -3.56 3.43 3.08
CA THR A 76 -3.25 2.05 2.73
C THR A 76 -3.53 1.17 3.94
N ILE A 77 -4.43 0.21 3.75
CA ILE A 77 -4.84 -0.73 4.79
C ILE A 77 -4.45 -2.11 4.31
N ARG A 78 -3.73 -2.87 5.12
CA ARG A 78 -3.36 -4.24 4.77
C ARG A 78 -4.16 -5.23 5.59
N VAL A 79 -4.78 -6.18 4.91
CA VAL A 79 -5.57 -7.22 5.55
C VAL A 79 -4.87 -8.56 5.35
N TYR A 80 -4.63 -9.26 6.45
CA TYR A 80 -3.99 -10.58 6.45
C TYR A 80 -5.09 -11.62 6.66
N ILE A 81 -5.43 -12.36 5.60
CA ILE A 81 -6.56 -13.28 5.59
C ILE A 81 -6.25 -14.53 6.41
N LEU A 82 -7.08 -14.81 7.41
CA LEU A 82 -6.99 -16.02 8.22
C LEU A 82 -7.98 -17.07 7.73
N ASP A 83 -9.19 -16.64 7.36
CA ASP A 83 -10.23 -17.50 6.81
C ASP A 83 -10.42 -17.19 5.33
N LYS A 84 -9.87 -18.05 4.48
CA LYS A 84 -9.89 -17.83 3.03
C LYS A 84 -11.30 -17.77 2.45
N SER A 85 -12.29 -18.39 3.11
CA SER A 85 -13.67 -18.37 2.63
C SER A 85 -14.29 -16.97 2.72
N LYS A 86 -13.66 -16.05 3.47
CA LYS A 86 -14.15 -14.68 3.66
C LYS A 86 -13.53 -13.68 2.69
N ARG A 87 -12.56 -14.11 1.90
CA ARG A 87 -11.81 -13.22 1.01
C ARG A 87 -12.70 -12.57 -0.06
N GLU A 88 -13.52 -13.37 -0.73
CA GLU A 88 -14.35 -12.89 -1.82
C GLU A 88 -15.37 -11.84 -1.33
N GLU A 89 -15.96 -12.09 -0.17
CA GLU A 89 -16.89 -11.17 0.46
C GLU A 89 -16.21 -9.85 0.81
N LEU A 90 -14.98 -9.93 1.34
CA LEU A 90 -14.19 -8.73 1.66
C LEU A 90 -13.88 -7.92 0.41
N GLU A 91 -13.43 -8.59 -0.66
CA GLU A 91 -13.12 -7.92 -1.93
C GLU A 91 -14.32 -7.18 -2.48
N LYS A 92 -15.49 -7.81 -2.42
CA LYS A 92 -16.72 -7.19 -2.86
C LYS A 92 -17.07 -5.96 -2.02
N TYR A 93 -16.92 -6.05 -0.72
CA TYR A 93 -17.21 -4.95 0.20
C TYR A 93 -16.28 -3.76 -0.05
N ILE A 94 -15.00 -4.03 -0.30
CA ILE A 94 -14.03 -2.98 -0.64
C ILE A 94 -14.49 -2.20 -1.86
N LEU A 95 -14.87 -2.89 -2.91
CA LEU A 95 -15.33 -2.24 -4.15
C LEU A 95 -16.64 -1.49 -3.95
N GLU A 96 -17.56 -2.04 -3.15
CA GLU A 96 -18.83 -1.38 -2.85
C GLU A 96 -18.64 -0.08 -2.09
N ASN A 97 -17.52 0.07 -1.39
CA ASN A 97 -17.19 1.29 -0.67
C ASN A 97 -16.27 2.21 -1.49
N ASN A 98 -16.18 1.99 -2.80
CA ASN A 98 -15.42 2.82 -3.74
C ASN A 98 -13.92 2.86 -3.42
N CYS A 99 -13.40 1.79 -2.82
CA CYS A 99 -11.98 1.62 -2.59
C CYS A 99 -11.40 0.70 -3.65
N GLU A 100 -10.08 0.70 -3.76
CA GLU A 100 -9.34 -0.18 -4.66
C GLU A 100 -8.56 -1.18 -3.83
N TYR A 101 -8.18 -2.29 -4.44
CA TYR A 101 -7.33 -3.25 -3.73
C TYR A 101 -6.48 -4.05 -4.72
N GLU A 102 -5.41 -4.64 -4.17
CA GLU A 102 -4.62 -5.64 -4.85
C GLU A 102 -4.39 -6.79 -3.89
N GLY A 103 -4.36 -8.00 -4.44
CA GLY A 103 -4.14 -9.21 -3.64
C GLY A 103 -2.75 -9.77 -3.84
N PHE A 104 -2.16 -10.25 -2.75
CA PHE A 104 -0.93 -11.01 -2.76
C PHE A 104 -1.27 -12.40 -2.20
N GLU A 105 -1.73 -13.28 -3.09
CA GLU A 105 -2.27 -14.58 -2.66
C GLU A 105 -1.27 -15.46 -1.94
N GLN A 106 -0.01 -15.41 -2.33
CA GLN A 106 1.04 -16.23 -1.72
C GLN A 106 1.22 -15.91 -0.25
N ARG A 107 0.87 -14.69 0.18
CA ARG A 107 0.96 -14.27 1.58
C ARG A 107 -0.40 -14.08 2.23
N ASN A 108 -1.47 -14.34 1.51
CA ASN A 108 -2.84 -14.11 1.98
C ASN A 108 -3.07 -12.66 2.40
N ILE A 109 -2.50 -11.73 1.65
CA ILE A 109 -2.61 -10.29 1.94
C ILE A 109 -3.50 -9.63 0.90
N ILE A 110 -4.37 -8.73 1.35
CA ILE A 110 -5.07 -7.79 0.51
C ILE A 110 -4.63 -6.40 0.94
N ALA A 111 -4.09 -5.61 0.00
CA ALA A 111 -3.73 -4.22 0.25
C ALA A 111 -4.84 -3.34 -0.31
N ILE A 112 -5.44 -2.53 0.55
CA ILE A 112 -6.57 -1.68 0.21
C ILE A 112 -6.09 -0.25 0.04
N ASN A 113 -6.50 0.39 -1.05
CA ASN A 113 -6.25 1.79 -1.31
C ASN A 113 -7.56 2.56 -1.04
N VAL A 114 -7.58 3.30 0.06
CA VAL A 114 -8.74 4.13 0.41
C VAL A 114 -8.53 5.50 -0.21
N LEU A 115 -9.34 5.83 -1.22
CA LEU A 115 -9.21 7.09 -1.95
C LEU A 115 -9.49 8.27 -1.03
N LYS A 116 -8.89 9.42 -1.35
CA LYS A 116 -8.93 10.60 -0.49
C LYS A 116 -10.34 11.01 -0.08
N GLU A 117 -11.30 10.97 -1.01
CA GLU A 117 -12.67 11.42 -0.80
C GLU A 117 -13.58 10.38 -0.15
N VAL A 118 -13.10 9.16 0.04
CA VAL A 118 -13.90 8.06 0.58
C VAL A 118 -13.95 8.15 2.10
N ASP A 119 -15.15 7.95 2.65
CA ASP A 119 -15.32 7.82 4.09
C ASP A 119 -14.83 6.44 4.52
N TYR A 120 -13.78 6.39 5.29
CA TYR A 120 -13.16 5.14 5.72
C TYR A 120 -13.95 4.43 6.83
N LYS A 121 -14.79 5.15 7.54
CA LYS A 121 -15.47 4.61 8.73
C LYS A 121 -16.25 3.32 8.48
N PRO A 122 -17.08 3.19 7.42
CA PRO A 122 -17.78 1.92 7.17
C PRO A 122 -16.83 0.75 6.96
N LEU A 123 -15.76 0.95 6.19
CA LEU A 123 -14.78 -0.10 5.94
C LEU A 123 -14.06 -0.48 7.22
N LYS A 124 -13.69 0.51 8.04
CA LYS A 124 -13.04 0.23 9.32
C LYS A 124 -13.92 -0.61 10.22
N ASN A 125 -15.20 -0.27 10.33
CA ASN A 125 -16.13 -1.03 11.15
C ASN A 125 -16.24 -2.48 10.66
N TYR A 126 -16.30 -2.66 9.35
CA TYR A 126 -16.36 -3.99 8.74
C TYR A 126 -15.09 -4.79 9.04
N LEU A 127 -13.93 -4.15 8.93
CA LEU A 127 -12.66 -4.81 9.23
C LEU A 127 -12.55 -5.18 10.71
N ASP A 128 -13.01 -4.31 11.61
CA ASP A 128 -13.01 -4.57 13.04
C ASP A 128 -13.89 -5.78 13.40
N ILE A 129 -15.06 -5.89 12.77
CA ILE A 129 -15.95 -7.03 13.00
C ILE A 129 -15.29 -8.32 12.53
N GLY A 130 -14.72 -8.32 11.34
CA GLY A 130 -14.04 -9.50 10.80
C GLY A 130 -12.84 -9.91 11.64
N GLU A 131 -12.09 -8.94 12.16
CA GLU A 131 -10.96 -9.23 13.03
C GLU A 131 -11.42 -9.85 14.36
N SER A 132 -12.51 -9.35 14.94
CA SER A 132 -13.07 -9.91 16.17
C SER A 132 -13.56 -11.33 15.98
N ARG A 133 -13.94 -11.70 14.75
CA ARG A 133 -14.39 -13.05 14.41
C ARG A 133 -13.28 -13.94 13.89
N GLN A 134 -12.04 -13.44 13.89
CA GLN A 134 -10.86 -14.17 13.40
C GLN A 134 -10.90 -14.51 11.91
N PHE A 135 -11.62 -13.72 11.12
CA PHE A 135 -11.61 -13.86 9.67
C PHE A 135 -10.29 -13.35 9.08
N TRP A 136 -9.74 -12.31 9.71
CA TRP A 136 -8.48 -11.68 9.31
C TRP A 136 -7.92 -10.87 10.46
N SER A 137 -6.70 -10.41 10.30
CA SER A 137 -6.15 -9.29 11.05
C SER A 137 -5.84 -8.18 10.05
N TYR A 138 -5.73 -6.94 10.50
CA TYR A 138 -5.38 -5.87 9.58
C TYR A 138 -4.56 -4.80 10.27
N GLU A 139 -3.86 -4.01 9.45
CA GLU A 139 -3.10 -2.86 9.94
C GLU A 139 -3.36 -1.66 9.05
N GLU A 140 -3.37 -0.49 9.66
CA GLU A 140 -3.45 0.79 8.95
C GLU A 140 -2.03 1.24 8.64
N SER A 141 -1.48 0.71 7.56
CA SER A 141 -0.09 0.90 7.19
C SER A 141 0.26 2.35 6.90
N CYS A 142 -0.68 3.09 6.33
CA CYS A 142 -0.57 4.52 6.11
C CYS A 142 -1.98 5.10 6.27
N LEU A 143 -2.21 5.86 7.33
CA LEU A 143 -3.55 6.35 7.64
C LEU A 143 -3.62 7.86 7.49
N GLU A 144 -4.36 8.32 6.47
CA GLU A 144 -4.62 9.74 6.19
C GLU A 144 -6.09 10.10 6.41
N HIS A 145 -6.94 9.12 6.68
CA HIS A 145 -8.37 9.33 6.91
C HIS A 145 -8.68 9.40 8.40
N ILE A 146 -9.69 10.22 8.73
CA ILE A 146 -10.23 10.32 10.10
C ILE A 146 -11.42 9.39 10.22
N TYR A 147 -11.66 8.87 11.43
CA TYR A 147 -12.85 8.06 11.71
C TYR A 147 -13.32 8.21 13.15
#